data_45f7b6b874ca73af6fce7e02fa66babd
#
_entry.id   45f7b6b874ca73af6fce7e02fa66babd
#
_cell.length_a   1.000
_cell.length_b   1.000
_cell.length_c   1.000
_cell.angle_alpha   90.00
_cell.angle_beta   90.00
_cell.angle_gamma   90.00
#
_symmetry.space_group_name_H-M   'P 1'
#
loop_
_entity.id
_entity.type
_entity.pdbx_description
1 polymer ?
#
loop_
_entity_poly.entity_id
_entity_poly.type
_entity_poly.pdbx_seq_one_letter_code
_entity_poly.pdbx_strand_id
1 'polypeptide(L)'
;FCRRLKMASLASAHTSFSLDLFKRLSADNRTGNVFFSPLSISSALAMVYLGAQGNTATEMAQVSSDTVRLSSHCVSILLNEKKTQCRKLKSSHITLQLTTGNPLKLSSCETVEDDLHVGFSKLISELNKAGAPYKLSMANRLYGEKSFNFVEQYIAETRKHYQAELEPVDFITGAEAARQNINAWVEKQTQEKIKDLLAKGTIDSMTRLVLVNAIYFKGNWEKKFNMAATREAPFHLNKNETKPVQMMYQKGKFALKFIPEVSCQILELPYLGKELSMLIMLPSAIVDDSTGLEKLERELTYGKLMEWTKPDMMDIKEVEVLLPKLKFQEAYDLKEVLKSMGMVDAFDSTRSDFSGMSSSSQLFLSKVVHKSFVELNEEGTEAAAATAVVMVVDCAMIIPHFTANHPFLFFIRHNKSQHILFYGRFCSP
;
A
#
# COMPACT_ATOMS: atom_id res chain seq x y z
N PHE A 1 16.71 -12.65 -14.51
CA PHE A 1 17.45 -11.67 -13.70
C PHE A 1 16.82 -10.28 -13.82
N CYS A 2 16.65 -9.71 -15.00
CA CYS A 2 16.00 -8.42 -15.25
C CYS A 2 14.57 -8.31 -14.66
N ARG A 3 13.72 -9.34 -14.80
CA ARG A 3 12.35 -9.33 -14.21
C ARG A 3 12.35 -9.24 -12.69
N ARG A 4 13.30 -9.87 -12.00
CA ARG A 4 13.43 -9.81 -10.53
C ARG A 4 13.88 -8.43 -10.05
N LEU A 5 14.79 -7.79 -10.78
CA LEU A 5 15.24 -6.42 -10.49
C LEU A 5 14.13 -5.38 -10.71
N LYS A 6 13.29 -5.53 -11.75
CA LYS A 6 12.16 -4.63 -12.03
C LYS A 6 11.06 -4.69 -10.96
N MET A 7 10.71 -5.89 -10.47
CA MET A 7 9.73 -6.03 -9.37
C MET A 7 10.30 -5.54 -8.03
N ALA A 8 11.58 -5.71 -7.77
CA ALA A 8 12.23 -5.17 -6.57
C ALA A 8 12.24 -3.63 -6.58
N SER A 9 12.37 -2.98 -7.74
CA SER A 9 12.31 -1.52 -7.87
C SER A 9 10.90 -0.98 -7.59
N LEU A 10 9.84 -1.65 -8.06
CA LEU A 10 8.45 -1.26 -7.79
C LEU A 10 8.12 -1.40 -6.30
N ALA A 11 8.54 -2.49 -5.65
CA ALA A 11 8.34 -2.68 -4.22
C ALA A 11 9.07 -1.62 -3.37
N SER A 12 10.28 -1.22 -3.79
CA SER A 12 11.05 -0.16 -3.13
C SER A 12 10.34 1.18 -3.18
N ALA A 13 9.94 1.59 -4.37
CA ALA A 13 9.24 2.84 -4.59
C ALA A 13 7.90 2.89 -3.85
N HIS A 14 7.14 1.80 -3.96
CA HIS A 14 5.87 1.66 -3.26
C HIS A 14 6.03 1.73 -1.73
N THR A 15 7.08 1.12 -1.17
CA THR A 15 7.33 1.18 0.27
C THR A 15 7.81 2.58 0.70
N SER A 16 8.65 3.25 -0.08
CA SER A 16 9.05 4.64 0.17
C SER A 16 7.84 5.57 0.17
N PHE A 17 6.98 5.48 -0.86
CA PHE A 17 5.71 6.20 -0.91
C PHE A 17 4.85 5.94 0.32
N SER A 18 4.77 4.67 0.78
CA SER A 18 4.00 4.29 1.96
C SER A 18 4.47 5.00 3.22
N LEU A 19 5.79 5.09 3.42
CA LEU A 19 6.39 5.76 4.57
C LEU A 19 6.20 7.28 4.52
N ASP A 20 6.32 7.89 3.34
CA ASP A 20 6.13 9.32 3.18
C ASP A 20 4.67 9.72 3.33
N LEU A 21 3.74 8.92 2.79
CA LEU A 21 2.31 9.12 3.00
C LEU A 21 1.94 8.99 4.49
N PHE A 22 2.48 7.99 5.19
CA PHE A 22 2.28 7.83 6.63
C PHE A 22 2.73 9.08 7.40
N LYS A 23 3.92 9.59 7.12
CA LYS A 23 4.43 10.81 7.77
C LYS A 23 3.50 12.01 7.57
N ARG A 24 2.94 12.16 6.37
CA ARG A 24 1.98 13.25 6.08
C ARG A 24 0.65 13.07 6.79
N LEU A 25 0.07 11.86 6.74
CA LEU A 25 -1.18 11.55 7.46
C LEU A 25 -1.03 11.66 8.98
N SER A 26 0.17 11.42 9.51
CA SER A 26 0.46 11.49 10.94
C SER A 26 0.80 12.90 11.43
N ALA A 27 1.11 13.85 10.53
CA ALA A 27 1.58 15.19 10.91
C ALA A 27 0.56 15.95 11.78
N ASP A 28 -0.71 15.87 11.41
CA ASP A 28 -1.81 16.54 12.10
C ASP A 28 -2.48 15.65 13.19
N ASN A 29 -2.10 14.39 13.27
CA ASN A 29 -2.65 13.40 14.19
C ASN A 29 -1.54 12.55 14.82
N ARG A 30 -0.72 13.15 15.69
CA ARG A 30 0.48 12.51 16.25
C ARG A 30 0.21 11.33 17.17
N THR A 31 -0.95 11.32 17.85
CA THR A 31 -1.30 10.34 18.88
C THR A 31 -2.50 9.48 18.51
N GLY A 32 -3.13 9.70 17.36
CA GLY A 32 -4.29 8.94 16.93
C GLY A 32 -3.93 7.73 16.08
N ASN A 33 -4.93 6.92 15.83
CA ASN A 33 -4.82 5.80 14.90
C ASN A 33 -4.61 6.30 13.46
N VAL A 34 -3.84 5.55 12.69
CA VAL A 34 -3.67 5.74 11.24
C VAL A 34 -3.76 4.38 10.59
N PHE A 35 -4.54 4.26 9.52
CA PHE A 35 -4.64 3.00 8.78
C PHE A 35 -5.01 3.25 7.32
N PHE A 36 -4.20 2.79 6.41
CA PHE A 36 -4.42 2.92 4.97
C PHE A 36 -3.79 1.78 4.18
N SER A 37 -4.18 1.67 2.90
CA SER A 37 -3.55 0.73 1.98
C SER A 37 -2.69 1.48 0.95
N PRO A 38 -1.37 1.46 1.12
CA PRO A 38 -0.48 2.09 0.14
C PRO A 38 -0.62 1.46 -1.24
N LEU A 39 -0.76 0.13 -1.32
CA LEU A 39 -0.93 -0.58 -2.58
C LEU A 39 -2.17 -0.10 -3.34
N SER A 40 -3.31 0.00 -2.63
CA SER A 40 -4.56 0.41 -3.26
C SER A 40 -4.49 1.86 -3.74
N ILE A 41 -3.91 2.76 -2.93
CA ILE A 41 -3.70 4.17 -3.29
C ILE A 41 -2.75 4.29 -4.49
N SER A 42 -1.58 3.64 -4.44
CA SER A 42 -0.60 3.71 -5.53
C SER A 42 -1.15 3.17 -6.84
N SER A 43 -1.91 2.06 -6.81
CA SER A 43 -2.54 1.51 -8.03
C SER A 43 -3.60 2.45 -8.60
N ALA A 44 -4.38 3.10 -7.74
CA ALA A 44 -5.38 4.08 -8.14
C ALA A 44 -4.73 5.35 -8.73
N LEU A 45 -3.66 5.86 -8.12
CA LEU A 45 -2.89 6.99 -8.67
C LEU A 45 -2.20 6.64 -9.99
N ALA A 46 -1.68 5.42 -10.13
CA ALA A 46 -1.09 4.96 -11.38
C ALA A 46 -2.12 4.85 -12.52
N MET A 47 -3.38 4.56 -12.21
CA MET A 47 -4.48 4.63 -13.18
C MET A 47 -4.74 6.08 -13.64
N VAL A 48 -4.69 7.06 -12.73
CA VAL A 48 -4.79 8.49 -13.09
C VAL A 48 -3.58 8.93 -13.92
N TYR A 49 -2.38 8.50 -13.52
CA TYR A 49 -1.12 8.80 -14.22
C TYR A 49 -1.12 8.35 -15.68
N LEU A 50 -1.76 7.24 -16.02
CA LEU A 50 -1.90 6.73 -17.39
C LEU A 50 -2.52 7.76 -18.36
N GLY A 51 -3.34 8.68 -17.86
CA GLY A 51 -3.97 9.73 -18.67
C GLY A 51 -3.40 11.13 -18.46
N ALA A 52 -2.41 11.28 -17.56
CA ALA A 52 -1.75 12.55 -17.30
C ALA A 52 -0.66 12.84 -18.34
N GLN A 53 -0.45 14.11 -18.66
CA GLN A 53 0.58 14.58 -19.58
C GLN A 53 1.38 15.75 -18.98
N GLY A 54 2.45 16.13 -19.64
CA GLY A 54 3.24 17.32 -19.30
C GLY A 54 3.72 17.39 -17.85
N ASN A 55 3.53 18.55 -17.21
CA ASN A 55 3.96 18.75 -15.81
C ASN A 55 3.11 17.95 -14.82
N THR A 56 1.81 17.77 -15.10
CA THR A 56 0.93 16.92 -14.29
C THR A 56 1.48 15.49 -14.17
N ALA A 57 1.88 14.88 -15.29
CA ALA A 57 2.52 13.56 -15.28
C ALA A 57 3.85 13.57 -14.52
N THR A 58 4.66 14.62 -14.69
CA THR A 58 5.95 14.75 -13.99
C THR A 58 5.79 14.81 -12.49
N GLU A 59 4.88 15.63 -11.97
CA GLU A 59 4.60 15.73 -10.53
C GLU A 59 4.03 14.43 -9.97
N MET A 60 3.10 13.79 -10.67
CA MET A 60 2.54 12.49 -10.28
C MET A 60 3.62 11.42 -10.22
N ALA A 61 4.51 11.38 -11.20
CA ALA A 61 5.64 10.45 -11.21
C ALA A 61 6.58 10.69 -10.03
N GLN A 62 6.88 11.94 -9.66
CA GLN A 62 7.73 12.28 -8.52
C GLN A 62 7.12 11.85 -7.19
N VAL A 63 5.81 12.03 -7.00
CA VAL A 63 5.10 11.63 -5.77
C VAL A 63 4.97 10.10 -5.68
N SER A 64 4.73 9.45 -6.80
CA SER A 64 4.55 7.98 -6.83
C SER A 64 5.87 7.21 -6.73
N SER A 65 7.00 7.88 -6.87
CA SER A 65 8.27 7.17 -7.01
C SER A 65 9.54 7.98 -6.79
N ASP A 66 10.33 7.53 -5.88
CA ASP A 66 11.75 7.37 -6.15
C ASP A 66 12.00 6.41 -7.37
N THR A 67 10.97 5.80 -7.95
CA THR A 67 11.03 4.84 -9.07
C THR A 67 11.57 5.50 -10.33
N VAL A 68 11.21 6.75 -10.60
CA VAL A 68 11.70 7.51 -11.76
C VAL A 68 13.16 7.95 -11.55
N ARG A 69 13.60 8.25 -10.33
CA ARG A 69 15.01 8.52 -10.05
C ARG A 69 15.90 7.29 -10.30
N LEU A 70 15.46 6.10 -9.92
CA LEU A 70 16.19 4.86 -10.20
C LEU A 70 16.19 4.54 -11.71
N SER A 71 15.09 4.77 -12.44
CA SER A 71 15.04 4.55 -13.88
C SER A 71 15.82 5.61 -14.66
N SER A 72 15.77 6.88 -14.28
CA SER A 72 16.57 7.94 -14.90
C SER A 72 18.07 7.76 -14.59
N HIS A 73 18.42 7.27 -13.40
CA HIS A 73 19.80 6.93 -13.05
C HIS A 73 20.28 5.66 -13.79
N CYS A 74 19.45 4.63 -13.89
CA CYS A 74 19.75 3.45 -14.72
C CYS A 74 19.84 3.80 -16.21
N VAL A 75 18.93 4.65 -16.71
CA VAL A 75 18.98 5.13 -18.10
C VAL A 75 20.22 6.00 -18.33
N SER A 76 20.61 6.86 -17.37
CA SER A 76 21.84 7.67 -17.50
C SER A 76 23.11 6.80 -17.43
N ILE A 77 23.13 5.74 -16.61
CA ILE A 77 24.23 4.77 -16.57
C ILE A 77 24.31 3.98 -17.88
N LEU A 78 23.17 3.46 -18.37
CA LEU A 78 23.11 2.71 -19.64
C LEU A 78 23.44 3.60 -20.85
N LEU A 79 23.03 4.88 -20.84
CA LEU A 79 23.42 5.85 -21.89
C LEU A 79 24.89 6.23 -21.81
N ASN A 80 25.46 6.31 -20.62
CA ASN A 80 26.88 6.55 -20.43
C ASN A 80 27.72 5.32 -20.80
N GLU A 81 27.28 4.11 -20.47
CA GLU A 81 27.94 2.86 -20.92
C GLU A 81 27.89 2.72 -22.45
N LYS A 82 26.73 3.00 -23.08
CA LYS A 82 26.63 3.02 -24.56
C LYS A 82 27.49 4.10 -25.21
N LYS A 83 27.55 5.32 -24.61
CA LYS A 83 28.45 6.38 -25.08
C LYS A 83 29.94 6.00 -24.94
N THR A 84 30.30 5.31 -23.87
CA THR A 84 31.65 4.83 -23.61
C THR A 84 32.03 3.68 -24.56
N GLN A 85 31.11 2.77 -24.84
CA GLN A 85 31.27 1.69 -25.81
C GLN A 85 31.37 2.23 -27.25
N CYS A 86 30.54 3.19 -27.64
CA CYS A 86 30.65 3.88 -28.93
C CYS A 86 31.93 4.68 -29.08
N ARG A 87 32.47 5.29 -28.00
CA ARG A 87 33.79 5.96 -28.05
C ARG A 87 34.94 4.95 -28.20
N LYS A 88 34.86 3.78 -27.54
CA LYS A 88 35.88 2.71 -27.71
C LYS A 88 35.87 2.10 -29.13
N LEU A 89 34.69 2.02 -29.76
CA LEU A 89 34.57 1.51 -31.14
C LEU A 89 35.04 2.51 -32.21
N LYS A 90 35.09 3.82 -31.91
CA LYS A 90 35.61 4.83 -32.83
C LYS A 90 37.14 4.97 -32.80
N SER A 91 37.83 4.37 -31.82
CA SER A 91 39.30 4.47 -31.68
C SER A 91 40.05 3.23 -32.21
N SER A 92 39.39 2.21 -32.70
CA SER A 92 39.98 1.02 -33.34
C SER A 92 39.56 0.97 -34.78
N HIS A 93 40.47 1.27 -35.71
CA HIS A 93 40.34 0.97 -37.11
C HIS A 93 40.38 -0.55 -37.30
N ILE A 94 39.24 -1.18 -37.33
CA ILE A 94 39.07 -2.55 -37.81
C ILE A 94 37.96 -2.56 -38.84
N THR A 95 38.36 -2.74 -40.12
CA THR A 95 37.46 -3.01 -41.24
C THR A 95 36.91 -4.43 -41.07
N LEU A 96 35.64 -4.56 -40.68
CA LEU A 96 34.93 -5.82 -40.67
C LEU A 96 34.01 -5.89 -41.90
N GLN A 97 34.31 -6.80 -42.80
CA GLN A 97 33.45 -7.16 -43.93
C GLN A 97 32.13 -7.72 -43.40
N LEU A 98 31.04 -7.14 -43.84
CA LEU A 98 29.69 -7.63 -43.62
C LEU A 98 29.45 -8.88 -44.47
N THR A 99 29.42 -10.04 -43.83
CA THR A 99 28.78 -11.24 -44.39
C THR A 99 27.30 -11.28 -43.98
N THR A 100 26.48 -11.49 -45.00
CA THR A 100 25.03 -11.56 -44.98
C THR A 100 24.46 -12.51 -43.94
N GLY A 101 23.41 -12.07 -43.20
CA GLY A 101 22.54 -12.99 -42.50
C GLY A 101 21.80 -12.39 -41.28
N ASN A 102 20.54 -12.11 -41.44
CA ASN A 102 19.50 -11.74 -40.48
C ASN A 102 19.58 -10.38 -39.74
N PRO A 103 18.58 -9.49 -39.92
CA PRO A 103 18.43 -8.34 -39.08
C PRO A 103 18.04 -8.82 -37.69
N LEU A 104 18.92 -8.57 -36.69
CA LEU A 104 18.58 -8.63 -35.30
C LEU A 104 17.37 -7.70 -35.13
N LYS A 105 16.18 -8.25 -34.93
CA LYS A 105 15.02 -7.54 -34.44
C LYS A 105 15.46 -6.91 -33.14
N LEU A 106 15.70 -5.59 -33.14
CA LEU A 106 15.63 -4.80 -31.91
C LEU A 106 14.21 -5.06 -31.37
N SER A 107 14.10 -5.94 -30.38
CA SER A 107 12.88 -6.02 -29.58
C SER A 107 12.62 -4.60 -29.07
N SER A 108 11.43 -4.09 -29.39
CA SER A 108 10.91 -2.80 -28.96
C SER A 108 11.33 -2.55 -27.52
N CYS A 109 12.06 -1.46 -27.30
CA CYS A 109 12.35 -0.99 -25.95
C CYS A 109 10.98 -0.61 -25.35
N GLU A 110 10.37 -1.52 -24.59
CA GLU A 110 9.20 -1.20 -23.78
C GLU A 110 9.56 0.02 -22.96
N THR A 111 8.74 1.04 -23.00
CA THR A 111 8.98 2.28 -22.25
C THR A 111 8.89 1.98 -20.75
N VAL A 112 9.53 2.77 -19.92
CA VAL A 112 9.48 2.60 -18.45
C VAL A 112 8.04 2.71 -17.92
N GLU A 113 7.20 3.43 -18.62
CA GLU A 113 5.77 3.58 -18.36
C GLU A 113 5.01 2.27 -18.53
N ASP A 114 5.23 1.55 -19.64
CA ASP A 114 4.62 0.23 -19.87
C ASP A 114 4.99 -0.76 -18.76
N ASP A 115 6.19 -0.66 -18.21
CA ASP A 115 6.66 -1.51 -17.11
C ASP A 115 5.89 -1.27 -15.80
N LEU A 116 5.49 -0.02 -15.49
CA LEU A 116 4.74 0.32 -14.27
C LEU A 116 3.33 -0.29 -14.29
N HIS A 117 2.57 -0.03 -15.36
CA HIS A 117 1.19 -0.51 -15.50
C HIS A 117 1.12 -2.03 -15.58
N VAL A 118 2.04 -2.66 -16.31
CA VAL A 118 2.19 -4.12 -16.36
C VAL A 118 2.60 -4.68 -14.99
N GLY A 119 3.44 -3.97 -14.22
CA GLY A 119 3.83 -4.34 -12.87
C GLY A 119 2.64 -4.42 -11.92
N PHE A 120 1.81 -3.36 -11.88
CA PHE A 120 0.57 -3.36 -11.08
C PHE A 120 -0.42 -4.42 -11.54
N SER A 121 -0.63 -4.58 -12.85
CA SER A 121 -1.52 -5.61 -13.41
C SER A 121 -1.13 -7.02 -12.92
N LYS A 122 0.16 -7.36 -12.98
CA LYS A 122 0.67 -8.64 -12.50
C LYS A 122 0.48 -8.81 -11.00
N LEU A 123 0.79 -7.75 -10.21
CA LEU A 123 0.66 -7.79 -8.77
C LEU A 123 -0.81 -7.94 -8.34
N ILE A 124 -1.72 -7.17 -8.93
CA ILE A 124 -3.17 -7.27 -8.66
C ILE A 124 -3.69 -8.66 -9.02
N SER A 125 -3.29 -9.20 -10.16
CA SER A 125 -3.68 -10.55 -10.59
C SER A 125 -3.14 -11.65 -9.67
N GLU A 126 -1.90 -11.49 -9.17
CA GLU A 126 -1.31 -12.44 -8.21
C GLU A 126 -2.02 -12.40 -6.86
N LEU A 127 -2.36 -11.21 -6.37
CA LEU A 127 -3.07 -11.03 -5.10
C LEU A 127 -4.52 -11.52 -5.15
N ASN A 128 -5.17 -11.44 -6.31
CA ASN A 128 -6.57 -11.85 -6.52
C ASN A 128 -6.69 -13.22 -7.21
N LYS A 129 -5.65 -14.05 -7.19
CA LYS A 129 -5.68 -15.37 -7.81
C LYS A 129 -6.77 -16.27 -7.22
N ALA A 130 -7.36 -17.11 -8.04
CA ALA A 130 -8.34 -18.09 -7.60
C ALA A 130 -7.73 -19.06 -6.56
N GLY A 131 -8.47 -19.30 -5.48
CA GLY A 131 -8.03 -20.20 -4.40
C GLY A 131 -7.04 -19.59 -3.41
N ALA A 132 -6.79 -18.29 -3.45
CA ALA A 132 -6.02 -17.62 -2.41
C ALA A 132 -6.67 -17.84 -1.03
N PRO A 133 -5.87 -18.14 0.04
CA PRO A 133 -6.39 -18.42 1.37
C PRO A 133 -6.83 -17.15 2.13
N TYR A 134 -6.94 -16.05 1.44
CA TYR A 134 -7.39 -14.75 1.92
C TYR A 134 -8.29 -14.08 0.88
N LYS A 135 -9.00 -13.04 1.29
CA LYS A 135 -9.82 -12.22 0.42
C LYS A 135 -9.37 -10.76 0.50
N LEU A 136 -9.04 -10.20 -0.66
CA LEU A 136 -8.68 -8.80 -0.83
C LEU A 136 -9.67 -8.17 -1.80
N SER A 137 -10.59 -7.34 -1.28
CA SER A 137 -11.58 -6.65 -2.10
C SER A 137 -11.14 -5.21 -2.31
N MET A 138 -10.71 -4.88 -3.54
CA MET A 138 -10.34 -3.54 -3.93
C MET A 138 -11.43 -2.92 -4.80
N ALA A 139 -11.89 -1.74 -4.44
CA ALA A 139 -12.85 -0.95 -5.18
C ALA A 139 -12.15 0.34 -5.66
N ASN A 140 -11.49 0.24 -6.81
CA ASN A 140 -10.80 1.36 -7.45
C ASN A 140 -11.59 1.78 -8.68
N ARG A 141 -12.02 3.03 -8.75
CA ARG A 141 -12.72 3.58 -9.91
C ARG A 141 -12.53 5.09 -10.03
N LEU A 142 -12.44 5.55 -11.27
CA LEU A 142 -12.55 6.95 -11.60
C LEU A 142 -13.99 7.28 -11.99
N TYR A 143 -14.50 8.39 -11.48
CA TYR A 143 -15.78 8.95 -11.88
C TYR A 143 -15.54 10.32 -12.50
N GLY A 144 -15.90 10.49 -13.75
CA GLY A 144 -15.73 11.73 -14.50
C GLY A 144 -17.06 12.40 -14.83
N GLU A 145 -17.08 13.73 -14.87
CA GLU A 145 -18.26 14.47 -15.30
C GLU A 145 -18.65 14.08 -16.75
N LYS A 146 -19.89 13.67 -16.97
CA LYS A 146 -20.40 13.10 -18.23
C LYS A 146 -20.30 14.05 -19.44
N SER A 147 -20.13 15.35 -19.22
CA SER A 147 -19.97 16.34 -20.29
C SER A 147 -18.59 16.26 -20.96
N PHE A 148 -17.63 15.54 -20.38
CA PHE A 148 -16.31 15.30 -20.98
C PHE A 148 -16.34 14.07 -21.88
N ASN A 149 -15.71 14.19 -23.06
CA ASN A 149 -15.53 13.07 -23.98
C ASN A 149 -14.27 12.30 -23.59
N PHE A 150 -14.43 11.16 -22.94
CA PHE A 150 -13.33 10.32 -22.51
C PHE A 150 -12.79 9.45 -23.65
N VAL A 151 -11.47 9.33 -23.72
CA VAL A 151 -10.74 8.59 -24.76
C VAL A 151 -10.94 7.09 -24.57
N GLU A 152 -11.48 6.40 -25.57
CA GLU A 152 -11.75 4.95 -25.49
C GLU A 152 -10.50 4.12 -25.22
N GLN A 153 -9.35 4.52 -25.78
CA GLN A 153 -8.08 3.85 -25.53
C GLN A 153 -7.69 3.93 -24.06
N TYR A 154 -7.88 5.07 -23.39
CA TYR A 154 -7.62 5.22 -21.96
C TYR A 154 -8.51 4.27 -21.14
N ILE A 155 -9.81 4.20 -21.46
CA ILE A 155 -10.74 3.29 -20.80
C ILE A 155 -10.33 1.82 -21.00
N ALA A 156 -9.88 1.45 -22.21
CA ALA A 156 -9.42 0.10 -22.50
C ALA A 156 -8.15 -0.25 -21.72
N GLU A 157 -7.18 0.63 -21.62
CA GLU A 157 -5.93 0.41 -20.88
C GLU A 157 -6.18 0.37 -19.36
N THR A 158 -7.10 1.18 -18.80
CA THR A 158 -7.46 1.09 -17.37
C THR A 158 -8.13 -0.24 -17.04
N ARG A 159 -9.01 -0.76 -17.89
CA ARG A 159 -9.58 -2.11 -17.74
C ARG A 159 -8.51 -3.19 -17.77
N LYS A 160 -7.62 -3.12 -18.73
CA LYS A 160 -6.55 -4.11 -18.95
C LYS A 160 -5.57 -4.20 -17.79
N HIS A 161 -5.13 -3.06 -17.26
CA HIS A 161 -4.06 -3.01 -16.27
C HIS A 161 -4.55 -2.99 -14.81
N TYR A 162 -5.73 -2.41 -14.55
CA TYR A 162 -6.22 -2.17 -13.19
C TYR A 162 -7.54 -2.85 -12.88
N GLN A 163 -8.17 -3.51 -13.88
CA GLN A 163 -9.52 -4.07 -13.74
C GLN A 163 -10.52 -3.01 -13.24
N ALA A 164 -10.25 -1.75 -13.57
CA ALA A 164 -11.00 -0.58 -13.15
C ALA A 164 -11.48 0.19 -14.38
N GLU A 165 -12.52 0.99 -14.20
CA GLU A 165 -13.12 1.77 -15.27
C GLU A 165 -13.19 3.24 -14.88
N LEU A 166 -13.17 4.12 -15.90
CA LEU A 166 -13.67 5.47 -15.76
C LEU A 166 -15.17 5.44 -16.07
N GLU A 167 -16.00 5.88 -15.12
CA GLU A 167 -17.45 5.94 -15.27
C GLU A 167 -17.91 7.38 -15.39
N PRO A 168 -18.59 7.74 -16.51
CA PRO A 168 -19.21 9.05 -16.64
C PRO A 168 -20.42 9.20 -15.73
N VAL A 169 -20.49 10.30 -14.97
CA VAL A 169 -21.57 10.62 -14.04
C VAL A 169 -21.95 12.09 -14.15
N ASP A 170 -23.16 12.43 -13.73
CA ASP A 170 -23.64 13.82 -13.70
C ASP A 170 -23.31 14.49 -12.38
N PHE A 171 -22.19 15.20 -12.31
CA PHE A 171 -21.88 16.02 -11.14
C PHE A 171 -22.53 17.41 -11.20
N ILE A 172 -22.76 17.96 -12.40
CA ILE A 172 -23.23 19.33 -12.57
C ILE A 172 -24.67 19.49 -12.09
N THR A 173 -25.56 18.57 -12.49
CA THR A 173 -26.99 18.67 -12.17
C THR A 173 -27.48 17.61 -11.19
N GLY A 174 -26.71 16.55 -10.97
CA GLY A 174 -27.09 15.37 -10.20
C GLY A 174 -26.05 14.93 -9.16
N ALA A 175 -25.28 15.84 -8.57
CA ALA A 175 -24.18 15.50 -7.65
C ALA A 175 -24.60 14.57 -6.50
N GLU A 176 -25.77 14.80 -5.88
CA GLU A 176 -26.25 13.94 -4.79
C GLU A 176 -26.61 12.52 -5.27
N ALA A 177 -27.24 12.38 -6.43
CA ALA A 177 -27.52 11.07 -7.01
C ALA A 177 -26.22 10.36 -7.41
N ALA A 178 -25.25 11.07 -7.98
CA ALA A 178 -23.91 10.54 -8.27
C ALA A 178 -23.23 10.03 -6.99
N ARG A 179 -23.25 10.81 -5.90
CA ARG A 179 -22.71 10.43 -4.60
C ARG A 179 -23.31 9.11 -4.07
N GLN A 180 -24.64 9.00 -4.11
CA GLN A 180 -25.35 7.81 -3.66
C GLN A 180 -25.00 6.58 -4.50
N ASN A 181 -24.92 6.73 -5.82
CA ASN A 181 -24.52 5.66 -6.73
C ASN A 181 -23.08 5.19 -6.49
N ILE A 182 -22.17 6.14 -6.27
CA ILE A 182 -20.77 5.84 -5.93
C ILE A 182 -20.69 5.05 -4.62
N ASN A 183 -21.40 5.51 -3.56
CA ASN A 183 -21.43 4.83 -2.27
C ASN A 183 -22.01 3.41 -2.38
N ALA A 184 -23.10 3.23 -3.09
CA ALA A 184 -23.73 1.93 -3.30
C ALA A 184 -22.80 0.97 -4.07
N TRP A 185 -22.08 1.47 -5.07
CA TRP A 185 -21.09 0.67 -5.79
C TRP A 185 -19.94 0.22 -4.88
N VAL A 186 -19.37 1.14 -4.07
CA VAL A 186 -18.30 0.81 -3.10
C VAL A 186 -18.76 -0.23 -2.09
N GLU A 187 -19.95 -0.06 -1.50
CA GLU A 187 -20.53 -1.01 -0.55
C GLU A 187 -20.61 -2.41 -1.16
N LYS A 188 -21.12 -2.52 -2.38
CA LYS A 188 -21.20 -3.79 -3.12
C LYS A 188 -19.82 -4.41 -3.37
N GLN A 189 -18.83 -3.63 -3.80
CA GLN A 189 -17.47 -4.13 -4.09
C GLN A 189 -16.72 -4.56 -2.84
N THR A 190 -17.03 -3.98 -1.69
CA THR A 190 -16.38 -4.25 -0.41
C THR A 190 -17.22 -5.15 0.52
N GLN A 191 -18.14 -5.94 -0.05
CA GLN A 191 -18.97 -6.90 0.70
C GLN A 191 -19.71 -6.26 1.87
N GLU A 192 -20.28 -5.08 1.64
CA GLU A 192 -21.04 -4.29 2.62
C GLU A 192 -20.23 -3.84 3.86
N LYS A 193 -18.90 -3.97 3.80
CA LYS A 193 -18.00 -3.56 4.90
C LYS A 193 -17.70 -2.07 4.87
N ILE A 194 -17.63 -1.46 3.69
CA ILE A 194 -17.36 -0.03 3.54
C ILE A 194 -18.60 0.68 3.03
N LYS A 195 -19.24 1.42 3.92
CA LYS A 195 -20.44 2.22 3.66
C LYS A 195 -20.08 3.70 3.69
N ASP A 196 -20.86 4.52 2.99
CA ASP A 196 -20.78 5.98 3.04
C ASP A 196 -19.36 6.51 2.84
N LEU A 197 -18.68 6.06 1.76
CA LEU A 197 -17.34 6.53 1.42
C LEU A 197 -17.32 8.05 1.19
N LEU A 198 -18.28 8.56 0.45
CA LEU A 198 -18.48 9.98 0.21
C LEU A 198 -19.57 10.51 1.14
N ALA A 199 -19.18 11.34 2.10
CA ALA A 199 -20.11 12.05 2.97
C ALA A 199 -20.97 13.05 2.17
N LYS A 200 -22.09 13.46 2.72
CA LYS A 200 -22.95 14.49 2.10
C LYS A 200 -22.18 15.79 1.92
N GLY A 201 -22.25 16.37 0.73
CA GLY A 201 -21.55 17.61 0.36
C GLY A 201 -20.08 17.40 -0.03
N THR A 202 -19.58 16.19 -0.11
CA THR A 202 -18.18 15.92 -0.57
C THR A 202 -17.99 16.25 -2.05
N ILE A 203 -19.01 16.04 -2.86
CA ILE A 203 -19.04 16.36 -4.30
C ILE A 203 -20.17 17.34 -4.60
N ASP A 204 -19.96 18.18 -5.61
CA ASP A 204 -20.85 19.28 -6.00
C ASP A 204 -20.82 19.51 -7.52
N SER A 205 -21.50 20.54 -7.99
CA SER A 205 -21.55 20.92 -9.41
C SER A 205 -20.19 21.38 -9.98
N MET A 206 -19.20 21.69 -9.16
CA MET A 206 -17.84 22.04 -9.59
C MET A 206 -16.93 20.82 -9.71
N THR A 207 -17.37 19.65 -9.28
CA THR A 207 -16.62 18.40 -9.35
C THR A 207 -16.46 17.95 -10.79
N ARG A 208 -15.25 17.53 -11.21
CA ARG A 208 -14.95 17.09 -12.58
C ARG A 208 -14.45 15.65 -12.62
N LEU A 209 -13.52 15.28 -11.73
CA LEU A 209 -12.97 13.94 -11.65
C LEU A 209 -12.80 13.53 -10.20
N VAL A 210 -13.32 12.35 -9.84
CA VAL A 210 -13.22 11.79 -8.49
C VAL A 210 -12.55 10.43 -8.58
N LEU A 211 -11.41 10.28 -7.89
CA LEU A 211 -10.77 8.98 -7.67
C LEU A 211 -11.33 8.36 -6.41
N VAL A 212 -12.00 7.24 -6.57
CA VAL A 212 -12.54 6.42 -5.47
C VAL A 212 -11.64 5.23 -5.27
N ASN A 213 -11.18 5.06 -4.04
CA ASN A 213 -10.35 3.96 -3.63
C ASN A 213 -10.85 3.40 -2.30
N ALA A 214 -11.33 2.17 -2.29
CA ALA A 214 -11.74 1.50 -1.08
C ALA A 214 -11.19 0.07 -1.05
N ILE A 215 -10.77 -0.40 0.12
CA ILE A 215 -10.15 -1.70 0.26
C ILE A 215 -10.57 -2.40 1.56
N TYR A 216 -10.91 -3.66 1.42
CA TYR A 216 -11.25 -4.56 2.51
C TYR A 216 -10.39 -5.80 2.45
N PHE A 217 -9.85 -6.22 3.58
CA PHE A 217 -9.04 -7.42 3.71
C PHE A 217 -9.63 -8.41 4.72
N LYS A 218 -9.63 -9.68 4.33
CA LYS A 218 -9.99 -10.83 5.15
C LYS A 218 -8.95 -11.94 4.98
N GLY A 219 -8.32 -12.36 6.06
CA GLY A 219 -7.35 -13.47 6.07
C GLY A 219 -7.34 -14.17 7.42
N ASN A 220 -7.27 -15.49 7.43
CA ASN A 220 -7.15 -16.28 8.64
C ASN A 220 -5.68 -16.41 9.04
N TRP A 221 -5.39 -16.51 10.34
CA TRP A 221 -4.05 -16.78 10.82
C TRP A 221 -3.61 -18.21 10.44
N GLU A 222 -2.34 -18.40 10.12
CA GLU A 222 -1.76 -19.74 9.99
C GLU A 222 -1.91 -20.50 11.30
N LYS A 223 -1.67 -19.83 12.42
CA LYS A 223 -1.98 -20.31 13.77
C LYS A 223 -2.95 -19.36 14.44
N LYS A 224 -4.15 -19.85 14.75
CA LYS A 224 -5.21 -19.06 15.37
C LYS A 224 -4.93 -18.79 16.84
N PHE A 225 -5.45 -17.66 17.36
CA PHE A 225 -5.48 -17.38 18.78
C PHE A 225 -6.52 -18.25 19.48
N ASN A 226 -6.31 -18.52 20.77
CA ASN A 226 -7.27 -19.27 21.57
C ASN A 226 -8.40 -18.35 22.06
N MET A 227 -9.60 -18.51 21.53
CA MET A 227 -10.76 -17.71 21.91
C MET A 227 -11.06 -17.79 23.42
N ALA A 228 -10.86 -18.96 24.06
CA ALA A 228 -11.08 -19.16 25.51
C ALA A 228 -10.02 -18.43 26.37
N ALA A 229 -8.91 -18.03 25.78
CA ALA A 229 -7.84 -17.30 26.47
C ALA A 229 -7.90 -15.79 26.25
N THR A 230 -8.81 -15.31 25.41
CA THR A 230 -9.05 -13.87 25.22
C THR A 230 -9.68 -13.30 26.49
N ARG A 231 -9.10 -12.23 27.01
CA ARG A 231 -9.55 -11.57 28.24
C ARG A 231 -9.40 -10.07 28.16
N GLU A 232 -10.16 -9.35 28.95
CA GLU A 232 -9.98 -7.93 29.11
C GLU A 232 -8.65 -7.64 29.79
N ALA A 233 -7.91 -6.66 29.24
CA ALA A 233 -6.63 -6.20 29.77
C ALA A 233 -6.45 -4.69 29.49
N PRO A 234 -5.63 -3.98 30.31
CA PRO A 234 -5.36 -2.57 30.04
C PRO A 234 -4.47 -2.40 28.82
N PHE A 235 -4.82 -1.45 27.96
CA PHE A 235 -3.99 -0.92 26.89
C PHE A 235 -3.55 0.50 27.28
N HIS A 236 -2.25 0.72 27.33
CA HIS A 236 -1.65 2.00 27.74
C HIS A 236 -1.58 2.93 26.54
N LEU A 237 -2.38 4.00 26.53
CA LEU A 237 -2.35 5.01 25.46
C LEU A 237 -1.07 5.86 25.54
N ASN A 238 -0.65 6.13 26.76
CA ASN A 238 0.56 6.85 27.18
C ASN A 238 0.95 6.40 28.60
N LYS A 239 1.93 7.06 29.22
CA LYS A 239 2.39 6.74 30.58
C LYS A 239 1.31 6.81 31.66
N ASN A 240 0.25 7.60 31.45
CA ASN A 240 -0.72 8.00 32.48
C ASN A 240 -2.14 7.49 32.19
N GLU A 241 -2.43 7.06 30.97
CA GLU A 241 -3.78 6.74 30.53
C GLU A 241 -3.87 5.34 29.96
N THR A 242 -4.91 4.61 30.38
CA THR A 242 -5.21 3.27 29.89
C THR A 242 -6.66 3.14 29.47
N LYS A 243 -6.93 2.26 28.52
CA LYS A 243 -8.27 1.80 28.12
C LYS A 243 -8.35 0.30 28.13
N PRO A 244 -9.51 -0.31 28.47
CA PRO A 244 -9.68 -1.76 28.38
C PRO A 244 -9.73 -2.22 26.92
N VAL A 245 -9.09 -3.37 26.64
CA VAL A 245 -9.14 -4.05 25.35
C VAL A 245 -9.38 -5.55 25.55
N GLN A 246 -9.95 -6.20 24.54
CA GLN A 246 -9.99 -7.66 24.46
C GLN A 246 -8.63 -8.16 23.96
N MET A 247 -7.80 -8.65 24.87
CA MET A 247 -6.46 -9.14 24.60
C MET A 247 -6.49 -10.63 24.27
N MET A 248 -6.16 -10.95 23.02
CA MET A 248 -6.02 -12.33 22.53
C MET A 248 -4.69 -12.93 22.97
N TYR A 249 -4.65 -14.23 23.19
CA TYR A 249 -3.44 -14.96 23.59
C TYR A 249 -3.20 -16.16 22.67
N GLN A 250 -1.94 -16.35 22.30
CA GLN A 250 -1.45 -17.61 21.75
C GLN A 250 0.01 -17.83 22.12
N LYS A 251 0.43 -19.10 22.20
CA LYS A 251 1.82 -19.50 22.32
C LYS A 251 2.21 -20.31 21.07
N GLY A 252 3.33 -19.98 20.44
CA GLY A 252 3.76 -20.65 19.21
C GLY A 252 5.15 -20.28 18.76
N LYS A 253 5.58 -20.92 17.66
CA LYS A 253 6.86 -20.59 17.02
C LYS A 253 6.61 -19.47 15.99
N PHE A 254 7.21 -18.32 16.23
CA PHE A 254 7.10 -17.13 15.39
C PHE A 254 8.48 -16.54 15.12
N ALA A 255 8.61 -15.82 14.02
CA ALA A 255 9.78 -15.02 13.71
C ALA A 255 9.74 -13.76 14.60
N LEU A 256 10.72 -13.60 15.46
CA LEU A 256 10.85 -12.51 16.41
C LEU A 256 12.27 -11.91 16.33
N LYS A 257 12.36 -10.59 16.30
CA LYS A 257 13.62 -9.86 16.31
C LYS A 257 13.54 -8.67 17.27
N PHE A 258 14.62 -8.40 17.97
CA PHE A 258 14.80 -7.17 18.73
C PHE A 258 15.73 -6.22 17.97
N ILE A 259 15.35 -4.94 17.87
CA ILE A 259 16.12 -3.88 17.23
C ILE A 259 16.63 -2.91 18.32
N PRO A 260 17.89 -3.03 18.74
CA PRO A 260 18.42 -2.24 19.87
C PRO A 260 18.40 -0.74 19.63
N GLU A 261 18.68 -0.30 18.39
CA GLU A 261 18.80 1.13 18.05
C GLU A 261 17.51 1.93 18.27
N VAL A 262 16.36 1.29 18.16
CA VAL A 262 15.03 1.89 18.43
C VAL A 262 14.32 1.22 19.59
N SER A 263 15.00 0.30 20.31
CA SER A 263 14.43 -0.47 21.42
C SER A 263 13.07 -1.08 21.09
N CYS A 264 12.97 -1.77 19.94
CA CYS A 264 11.72 -2.26 19.39
C CYS A 264 11.79 -3.76 19.14
N GLN A 265 10.71 -4.48 19.45
CA GLN A 265 10.50 -5.86 19.03
C GLN A 265 9.72 -5.88 17.70
N ILE A 266 10.10 -6.77 16.79
CA ILE A 266 9.37 -7.04 15.56
C ILE A 266 8.91 -8.49 15.59
N LEU A 267 7.60 -8.69 15.49
CA LEU A 267 6.96 -10.00 15.41
C LEU A 267 6.34 -10.17 14.01
N GLU A 268 6.54 -11.34 13.40
CA GLU A 268 5.86 -11.75 12.19
C GLU A 268 4.79 -12.80 12.50
N LEU A 269 3.54 -12.48 12.17
CA LEU A 269 2.39 -13.38 12.27
C LEU A 269 1.93 -13.74 10.84
N PRO A 270 2.18 -14.98 10.37
CA PRO A 270 1.76 -15.38 9.04
C PRO A 270 0.25 -15.65 8.97
N TYR A 271 -0.37 -15.25 7.87
CA TYR A 271 -1.70 -15.69 7.49
C TYR A 271 -1.66 -17.08 6.87
N LEU A 272 -2.81 -17.75 6.81
CA LEU A 272 -2.97 -19.10 6.26
C LEU A 272 -2.33 -19.18 4.86
N GLY A 273 -1.52 -20.20 4.63
CA GLY A 273 -0.76 -20.40 3.40
C GLY A 273 0.51 -19.55 3.30
N LYS A 274 0.82 -18.68 4.28
CA LYS A 274 2.07 -17.89 4.41
C LYS A 274 2.42 -16.99 3.22
N GLU A 275 1.44 -16.70 2.37
CA GLU A 275 1.62 -15.74 1.28
C GLU A 275 1.64 -14.30 1.80
N LEU A 276 0.87 -14.05 2.85
CA LEU A 276 0.81 -12.78 3.57
C LEU A 276 1.28 -12.97 5.01
N SER A 277 1.86 -11.93 5.57
CA SER A 277 2.18 -11.84 6.99
C SER A 277 1.82 -10.47 7.55
N MET A 278 1.41 -10.44 8.82
CA MET A 278 1.38 -9.23 9.61
C MET A 278 2.70 -9.06 10.34
N LEU A 279 3.36 -7.95 10.13
CA LEU A 279 4.56 -7.51 10.85
C LEU A 279 4.14 -6.48 11.88
N ILE A 280 4.47 -6.70 13.14
CA ILE A 280 4.13 -5.77 14.24
C ILE A 280 5.44 -5.24 14.83
N MET A 281 5.58 -3.92 14.87
CA MET A 281 6.72 -3.23 15.48
C MET A 281 6.27 -2.59 16.78
N LEU A 282 6.74 -3.15 17.90
CA LEU A 282 6.34 -2.76 19.24
C LEU A 282 7.55 -2.20 19.99
N PRO A 283 7.57 -0.91 20.37
CA PRO A 283 8.57 -0.36 21.28
C PRO A 283 8.59 -1.12 22.60
N SER A 284 9.75 -1.22 23.26
CA SER A 284 9.87 -1.94 24.54
C SER A 284 9.12 -1.26 25.69
N ALA A 285 8.94 0.05 25.61
CA ALA A 285 8.19 0.86 26.58
C ALA A 285 7.82 2.22 25.99
N ILE A 286 6.86 2.89 26.61
CA ILE A 286 6.53 4.30 26.32
C ILE A 286 7.57 5.16 27.04
N VAL A 287 8.62 5.58 26.34
CA VAL A 287 9.71 6.40 26.91
C VAL A 287 9.54 7.89 26.67
N ASP A 288 8.82 8.28 25.61
CA ASP A 288 8.45 9.65 25.31
C ASP A 288 7.21 10.11 26.12
N ASP A 289 6.81 11.36 25.96
CA ASP A 289 5.63 11.93 26.65
C ASP A 289 4.34 11.78 25.82
N SER A 290 4.35 10.90 24.81
CA SER A 290 3.22 10.62 23.92
C SER A 290 2.94 9.12 23.81
N THR A 291 3.15 8.55 22.66
CA THR A 291 2.79 7.15 22.32
C THR A 291 3.93 6.13 22.50
N GLY A 292 5.17 6.58 22.69
CA GLY A 292 6.36 5.72 22.64
C GLY A 292 6.86 5.43 21.22
N LEU A 293 6.17 5.91 20.19
CA LEU A 293 6.48 5.63 18.78
C LEU A 293 7.40 6.64 18.10
N GLU A 294 7.60 7.83 18.68
CA GLU A 294 8.30 8.96 18.01
C GLU A 294 9.68 8.58 17.48
N LYS A 295 10.47 7.85 18.27
CA LYS A 295 11.80 7.41 17.85
C LYS A 295 11.72 6.40 16.70
N LEU A 296 10.83 5.42 16.79
CA LEU A 296 10.62 4.40 15.76
C LEU A 296 10.16 5.05 14.44
N GLU A 297 9.16 5.92 14.49
CA GLU A 297 8.61 6.62 13.31
C GLU A 297 9.64 7.51 12.63
N ARG A 298 10.47 8.21 13.40
CA ARG A 298 11.54 9.06 12.86
C ARG A 298 12.63 8.24 12.16
N GLU A 299 13.04 7.14 12.76
CA GLU A 299 14.13 6.30 12.26
C GLU A 299 13.70 5.33 11.15
N LEU A 300 12.40 5.07 11.00
CA LEU A 300 11.89 4.13 10.02
C LEU A 300 12.04 4.66 8.59
N THR A 301 12.92 4.02 7.83
CA THR A 301 13.15 4.24 6.40
C THR A 301 12.93 2.96 5.62
N TYR A 302 12.83 3.05 4.29
CA TYR A 302 12.74 1.86 3.44
C TYR A 302 13.87 0.86 3.70
N GLY A 303 15.12 1.35 3.74
CA GLY A 303 16.30 0.51 3.97
C GLY A 303 16.23 -0.22 5.31
N LYS A 304 15.91 0.52 6.39
CA LYS A 304 15.76 -0.06 7.73
C LYS A 304 14.60 -1.04 7.81
N LEU A 305 13.43 -0.73 7.21
CA LEU A 305 12.31 -1.65 7.19
C LEU A 305 12.68 -2.97 6.53
N MET A 306 13.35 -2.92 5.36
CA MET A 306 13.79 -4.12 4.65
C MET A 306 14.86 -4.91 5.43
N GLU A 307 15.81 -4.22 6.06
CA GLU A 307 16.85 -4.84 6.88
C GLU A 307 16.28 -5.50 8.15
N TRP A 308 15.41 -4.76 8.84
CA TRP A 308 14.84 -5.24 10.11
C TRP A 308 13.87 -6.41 9.93
N THR A 309 13.17 -6.48 8.80
CA THR A 309 12.17 -7.52 8.49
C THR A 309 12.66 -8.57 7.51
N LYS A 310 13.98 -8.60 7.24
CA LYS A 310 14.57 -9.62 6.38
C LYS A 310 14.40 -11.02 7.03
N PRO A 311 13.81 -11.99 6.33
CA PRO A 311 13.52 -13.31 6.92
C PRO A 311 14.74 -14.01 7.55
N ASP A 312 15.91 -13.93 6.91
CA ASP A 312 17.16 -14.53 7.38
C ASP A 312 17.69 -13.87 8.66
N MET A 313 17.15 -12.70 9.04
CA MET A 313 17.59 -11.93 10.22
C MET A 313 16.58 -12.00 11.37
N MET A 314 15.50 -12.74 11.21
CA MET A 314 14.48 -12.95 12.24
C MET A 314 14.61 -14.36 12.81
N ASP A 315 14.76 -14.48 14.13
CA ASP A 315 14.87 -15.77 14.80
C ASP A 315 13.51 -16.42 14.99
N ILE A 316 13.35 -17.64 14.55
CA ILE A 316 12.14 -18.44 14.85
C ILE A 316 12.28 -18.97 16.28
N LYS A 317 11.44 -18.44 17.19
CA LYS A 317 11.43 -18.79 18.62
C LYS A 317 10.03 -19.18 19.06
N GLU A 318 9.93 -19.96 20.13
CA GLU A 318 8.68 -20.09 20.86
C GLU A 318 8.40 -18.77 21.57
N VAL A 319 7.22 -18.15 21.30
CA VAL A 319 6.84 -16.82 21.80
C VAL A 319 5.42 -16.90 22.36
N GLU A 320 5.21 -16.28 23.51
CA GLU A 320 3.88 -15.98 24.01
C GLU A 320 3.45 -14.60 23.48
N VAL A 321 2.37 -14.61 22.69
CA VAL A 321 1.86 -13.43 21.99
C VAL A 321 0.56 -12.98 22.63
N LEU A 322 0.52 -11.74 23.09
CA LEU A 322 -0.68 -11.02 23.49
C LEU A 322 -0.91 -9.88 22.51
N LEU A 323 -2.04 -9.92 21.81
CA LEU A 323 -2.41 -8.92 20.78
C LEU A 323 -3.86 -8.48 20.99
N PRO A 324 -4.17 -7.18 21.01
CA PRO A 324 -5.56 -6.73 21.14
C PRO A 324 -6.38 -7.08 19.91
N LYS A 325 -7.66 -7.42 20.11
CA LYS A 325 -8.64 -7.33 19.02
C LYS A 325 -8.71 -5.88 18.58
N LEU A 326 -8.71 -5.66 17.27
CA LEU A 326 -8.79 -4.32 16.74
C LEU A 326 -9.66 -4.28 15.48
N LYS A 327 -10.28 -3.13 15.28
CA LYS A 327 -11.05 -2.83 14.10
C LYS A 327 -10.67 -1.44 13.61
N PHE A 328 -10.16 -1.37 12.39
CA PHE A 328 -9.85 -0.12 11.72
C PHE A 328 -10.83 0.15 10.60
N GLN A 329 -11.31 1.37 10.56
CA GLN A 329 -12.13 1.90 9.47
C GLN A 329 -11.80 3.39 9.32
N GLU A 330 -10.72 3.66 8.56
CA GLU A 330 -10.23 5.00 8.35
C GLU A 330 -10.56 5.49 6.95
N ALA A 331 -10.91 6.77 6.83
CA ALA A 331 -11.23 7.44 5.58
C ALA A 331 -10.45 8.75 5.44
N TYR A 332 -9.90 8.99 4.26
CA TYR A 332 -9.08 10.16 3.97
C TYR A 332 -9.51 10.81 2.65
N ASP A 333 -9.63 12.13 2.65
CA ASP A 333 -9.48 12.92 1.42
C ASP A 333 -7.99 13.22 1.23
N LEU A 334 -7.38 12.58 0.27
CA LEU A 334 -5.94 12.64 0.06
C LEU A 334 -5.50 13.88 -0.75
N LYS A 335 -6.42 14.74 -1.19
CA LYS A 335 -6.10 15.88 -2.05
C LYS A 335 -4.99 16.76 -1.46
N GLU A 336 -5.18 17.29 -0.26
CA GLU A 336 -4.20 18.20 0.34
C GLU A 336 -2.91 17.47 0.75
N VAL A 337 -3.00 16.22 1.15
CA VAL A 337 -1.84 15.38 1.42
C VAL A 337 -0.99 15.20 0.17
N LEU A 338 -1.58 14.81 -0.95
CA LEU A 338 -0.87 14.62 -2.23
C LEU A 338 -0.30 15.94 -2.76
N LYS A 339 -1.02 17.07 -2.60
CA LYS A 339 -0.48 18.39 -2.92
C LYS A 339 0.75 18.73 -2.08
N SER A 340 0.72 18.42 -0.77
CA SER A 340 1.87 18.63 0.11
C SER A 340 3.07 17.74 -0.21
N MET A 341 2.84 16.62 -0.91
CA MET A 341 3.88 15.74 -1.43
C MET A 341 4.44 16.20 -2.79
N GLY A 342 3.81 17.20 -3.43
CA GLY A 342 4.26 17.79 -4.70
C GLY A 342 3.34 17.55 -5.89
N MET A 343 2.22 16.86 -5.75
CA MET A 343 1.24 16.67 -6.82
C MET A 343 0.25 17.85 -6.83
N VAL A 344 0.60 18.95 -7.46
CA VAL A 344 -0.15 20.21 -7.40
C VAL A 344 -1.01 20.40 -8.64
N ASP A 345 -0.42 20.28 -9.82
CA ASP A 345 -1.08 20.60 -11.10
C ASP A 345 -2.30 19.70 -11.38
N ALA A 346 -2.24 18.43 -10.97
CA ALA A 346 -3.36 17.50 -11.12
C ALA A 346 -4.67 18.00 -10.48
N PHE A 347 -4.59 18.86 -9.46
CA PHE A 347 -5.73 19.41 -8.70
C PHE A 347 -6.10 20.85 -9.10
N ASP A 348 -5.40 21.43 -10.07
CA ASP A 348 -5.60 22.81 -10.52
C ASP A 348 -6.30 22.83 -11.88
N SER A 349 -7.49 23.43 -11.94
CA SER A 349 -8.32 23.49 -13.17
C SER A 349 -7.67 24.23 -14.34
N THR A 350 -6.63 25.04 -14.08
CA THR A 350 -5.95 25.84 -15.10
C THR A 350 -4.61 25.25 -15.53
N ARG A 351 -4.02 24.34 -14.74
CA ARG A 351 -2.69 23.77 -14.98
C ARG A 351 -2.69 22.27 -15.24
N SER A 352 -3.78 21.58 -14.85
CA SER A 352 -3.90 20.14 -15.05
C SER A 352 -3.90 19.78 -16.55
N ASP A 353 -3.12 18.77 -16.88
CA ASP A 353 -3.07 18.18 -18.20
C ASP A 353 -3.44 16.71 -18.14
N PHE A 354 -4.71 16.42 -18.40
CA PHE A 354 -5.28 15.08 -18.55
C PHE A 354 -5.75 14.82 -19.99
N SER A 355 -5.01 15.37 -20.95
CA SER A 355 -5.31 15.19 -22.39
C SER A 355 -5.24 13.74 -22.86
N GLY A 356 -4.57 12.86 -22.12
CA GLY A 356 -4.62 11.42 -22.33
C GLY A 356 -5.94 10.76 -21.90
N MET A 357 -6.73 11.41 -21.02
CA MET A 357 -8.06 10.93 -20.62
C MET A 357 -9.19 11.53 -21.45
N SER A 358 -9.08 12.81 -21.79
CA SER A 358 -10.10 13.55 -22.54
C SER A 358 -9.45 14.64 -23.39
N SER A 359 -9.96 14.80 -24.60
CA SER A 359 -9.57 15.92 -25.47
C SER A 359 -10.11 17.28 -25.01
N SER A 360 -11.04 17.30 -24.07
CA SER A 360 -11.62 18.52 -23.50
C SER A 360 -10.65 19.12 -22.47
N SER A 361 -10.39 20.43 -22.60
CA SER A 361 -9.63 21.19 -21.59
C SER A 361 -10.39 21.30 -20.27
N GLN A 362 -9.68 21.60 -19.17
CA GLN A 362 -10.23 21.81 -17.82
C GLN A 362 -10.70 20.55 -17.07
N LEU A 363 -10.27 19.37 -17.49
CA LEU A 363 -10.42 18.18 -16.66
C LEU A 363 -9.36 18.19 -15.56
N PHE A 364 -9.75 18.21 -14.30
CA PHE A 364 -8.85 18.20 -13.15
C PHE A 364 -9.36 17.24 -12.08
N LEU A 365 -8.45 16.73 -11.27
CA LEU A 365 -8.77 15.83 -10.17
C LEU A 365 -9.37 16.62 -9.00
N SER A 366 -10.67 16.50 -8.79
CA SER A 366 -11.38 17.27 -7.76
C SER A 366 -11.21 16.64 -6.38
N LYS A 367 -11.24 15.30 -6.31
CA LYS A 367 -11.18 14.51 -5.07
C LYS A 367 -10.41 13.22 -5.27
N VAL A 368 -9.66 12.85 -4.24
CA VAL A 368 -9.05 11.52 -4.09
C VAL A 368 -9.47 10.97 -2.74
N VAL A 369 -10.40 10.03 -2.72
CA VAL A 369 -10.95 9.51 -1.48
C VAL A 369 -10.49 8.06 -1.28
N HIS A 370 -9.87 7.80 -0.13
CA HIS A 370 -9.44 6.48 0.30
C HIS A 370 -10.19 6.06 1.56
N LYS A 371 -10.69 4.83 1.58
CA LYS A 371 -11.24 4.21 2.80
C LYS A 371 -10.77 2.77 2.91
N SER A 372 -10.25 2.41 4.06
CA SER A 372 -9.75 1.07 4.33
C SER A 372 -10.46 0.45 5.54
N PHE A 373 -10.65 -0.85 5.48
CA PHE A 373 -11.26 -1.63 6.56
C PHE A 373 -10.44 -2.89 6.82
N VAL A 374 -10.12 -3.12 8.10
CA VAL A 374 -9.58 -4.37 8.63
C VAL A 374 -10.14 -4.63 10.01
N GLU A 375 -10.45 -5.88 10.30
CA GLU A 375 -10.85 -6.34 11.63
C GLU A 375 -9.98 -7.53 12.01
N LEU A 376 -9.29 -7.44 13.13
CA LEU A 376 -8.43 -8.47 13.69
C LEU A 376 -9.12 -9.16 14.87
N ASN A 377 -9.21 -10.48 14.81
CA ASN A 377 -9.73 -11.32 15.88
C ASN A 377 -8.92 -12.62 15.98
N GLU A 378 -9.37 -13.58 16.78
CA GLU A 378 -8.66 -14.83 17.04
C GLU A 378 -8.49 -15.73 15.81
N GLU A 379 -9.41 -15.67 14.87
CA GLU A 379 -9.35 -16.42 13.61
C GLU A 379 -8.39 -15.80 12.59
N GLY A 380 -8.15 -14.51 12.70
CA GLY A 380 -7.44 -13.67 11.76
C GLY A 380 -8.25 -12.41 11.48
N THR A 381 -8.54 -12.18 10.22
CA THR A 381 -9.45 -11.11 9.80
C THR A 381 -10.78 -11.75 9.41
N GLU A 382 -11.71 -11.82 10.35
CA GLU A 382 -13.06 -12.46 10.36
C GLU A 382 -13.14 -13.98 10.52
N ALA A 383 -14.10 -14.40 11.34
CA ALA A 383 -14.20 -15.70 12.00
C ALA A 383 -14.97 -16.80 11.23
N ALA A 384 -14.56 -18.07 11.47
CA ALA A 384 -15.41 -19.25 11.57
C ALA A 384 -14.70 -20.40 12.31
N ALA A 385 -15.38 -20.89 13.36
CA ALA A 385 -15.31 -22.19 14.07
C ALA A 385 -13.97 -22.81 14.56
N ALA A 386 -14.05 -23.28 15.82
CA ALA A 386 -13.05 -23.72 16.77
C ALA A 386 -12.21 -24.98 16.45
N THR A 387 -10.98 -25.05 16.99
CA THR A 387 -10.20 -26.27 17.14
C THR A 387 -9.52 -26.36 18.52
N ALA A 388 -9.53 -27.56 19.12
CA ALA A 388 -9.06 -27.86 20.47
C ALA A 388 -7.54 -27.77 20.63
N VAL A 389 -7.08 -27.39 21.84
CA VAL A 389 -5.66 -27.26 22.22
C VAL A 389 -5.22 -28.46 23.04
N VAL A 390 -4.07 -29.03 22.69
CA VAL A 390 -3.35 -30.03 23.51
C VAL A 390 -2.22 -29.30 24.25
N MET A 391 -2.24 -29.39 25.58
CA MET A 391 -1.13 -28.92 26.42
C MET A 391 -0.01 -29.95 26.46
N VAL A 392 1.20 -29.54 26.16
CA VAL A 392 2.43 -30.31 26.44
C VAL A 392 3.24 -29.54 27.49
N VAL A 393 3.61 -30.21 28.54
CA VAL A 393 4.48 -29.65 29.61
C VAL A 393 5.93 -29.77 29.14
N ASP A 394 6.63 -28.65 29.06
CA ASP A 394 8.03 -28.60 28.66
C ASP A 394 8.91 -27.85 29.66
N CYS A 395 10.18 -28.25 29.73
CA CYS A 395 11.19 -27.74 30.67
C CYS A 395 11.35 -26.21 30.59
N ALA A 396 11.74 -25.61 31.72
CA ALA A 396 11.88 -24.18 31.97
C ALA A 396 12.92 -23.49 31.07
N MET A 397 12.58 -23.28 29.81
CA MET A 397 13.21 -22.24 28.98
C MET A 397 12.47 -20.92 29.19
N ILE A 398 13.21 -19.83 29.33
CA ILE A 398 12.62 -18.49 29.38
C ILE A 398 12.00 -18.22 28.00
N ILE A 399 10.68 -18.30 27.94
CA ILE A 399 9.92 -18.02 26.69
C ILE A 399 9.76 -16.51 26.54
N PRO A 400 10.21 -15.91 25.45
CA PRO A 400 10.01 -14.48 25.22
C PRO A 400 8.52 -14.16 25.09
N HIS A 401 8.15 -13.00 25.66
CA HIS A 401 6.81 -12.46 25.59
C HIS A 401 6.77 -11.32 24.57
N PHE A 402 5.72 -11.30 23.74
CA PHE A 402 5.37 -10.18 22.89
C PHE A 402 3.99 -9.66 23.30
N THR A 403 3.96 -8.60 24.08
CA THR A 403 2.74 -8.07 24.70
C THR A 403 2.41 -6.71 24.10
N ALA A 404 1.53 -6.69 23.08
CA ALA A 404 1.10 -5.47 22.40
C ALA A 404 0.01 -4.73 23.21
N ASN A 405 0.38 -4.24 24.39
CA ASN A 405 -0.50 -3.52 25.32
C ASN A 405 -0.28 -1.99 25.35
N HIS A 406 0.42 -1.46 24.36
CA HIS A 406 0.68 -0.04 24.17
C HIS A 406 0.88 0.25 22.67
N PRO A 407 0.99 1.52 22.21
CA PRO A 407 1.02 1.84 20.79
C PRO A 407 2.09 1.12 19.98
N PHE A 408 1.70 0.66 18.80
CA PHE A 408 2.55 -0.08 17.88
C PHE A 408 2.27 0.27 16.41
N LEU A 409 3.27 0.03 15.55
CA LEU A 409 3.10 0.04 14.10
C LEU A 409 2.87 -1.38 13.60
N PHE A 410 2.10 -1.51 12.52
CA PHE A 410 1.94 -2.80 11.86
C PHE A 410 1.82 -2.65 10.34
N PHE A 411 2.22 -3.74 9.65
CA PHE A 411 2.16 -3.85 8.21
C PHE A 411 1.55 -5.19 7.83
N ILE A 412 0.69 -5.22 6.82
CA ILE A 412 0.33 -6.47 6.15
C ILE A 412 1.13 -6.50 4.85
N ARG A 413 2.00 -7.52 4.70
CA ARG A 413 2.97 -7.64 3.63
C ARG A 413 2.71 -8.89 2.79
N HIS A 414 2.83 -8.76 1.47
CA HIS A 414 2.91 -9.92 0.57
C HIS A 414 4.34 -10.45 0.55
N ASN A 415 4.56 -11.65 1.08
CA ASN A 415 5.89 -12.20 1.37
C ASN A 415 6.76 -12.41 0.13
N LYS A 416 6.17 -12.85 -0.98
CA LYS A 416 6.90 -13.10 -2.21
C LYS A 416 7.40 -11.83 -2.90
N SER A 417 6.58 -10.80 -2.98
CA SER A 417 6.90 -9.55 -3.68
C SER A 417 7.39 -8.44 -2.75
N GLN A 418 7.28 -8.63 -1.43
CA GLN A 418 7.63 -7.66 -0.38
C GLN A 418 6.81 -6.36 -0.41
N HIS A 419 5.70 -6.31 -1.16
CA HIS A 419 4.82 -5.15 -1.16
C HIS A 419 4.02 -5.05 0.14
N ILE A 420 3.91 -3.84 0.65
CA ILE A 420 3.06 -3.50 1.79
C ILE A 420 1.64 -3.28 1.29
N LEU A 421 0.73 -4.15 1.69
CA LEU A 421 -0.70 -4.06 1.35
C LEU A 421 -1.43 -3.07 2.24
N PHE A 422 -1.09 -3.07 3.54
CA PHE A 422 -1.63 -2.17 4.55
C PHE A 422 -0.55 -1.69 5.49
N TYR A 423 -0.69 -0.47 5.94
CA TYR A 423 0.14 0.16 6.96
C TYR A 423 -0.76 0.76 8.02
N GLY A 424 -0.47 0.48 9.29
CA GLY A 424 -1.23 0.97 10.42
C GLY A 424 -0.37 1.40 11.59
N ARG A 425 -0.90 2.37 12.33
CA ARG A 425 -0.48 2.76 13.67
C ARG A 425 -1.67 2.59 14.59
N PHE A 426 -1.53 1.79 15.63
CA PHE A 426 -2.54 1.58 16.65
C PHE A 426 -2.12 2.28 17.94
N CYS A 427 -2.83 3.32 18.32
CA CYS A 427 -2.58 4.11 19.52
C CYS A 427 -3.72 4.02 20.53
N SER A 428 -4.93 3.73 20.09
CA SER A 428 -6.12 3.67 20.95
C SER A 428 -7.12 2.66 20.43
N PRO A 429 -7.72 1.85 21.32
CA PRO A 429 -8.85 0.99 21.00
C PRO A 429 -10.11 1.77 20.68
#